data_1843e42c2af85f9c84ee8b4f6ac368e2
#
_entry.id   1843e42c2af85f9c84ee8b4f6ac368e2
#
_cell.length_a   1.000
_cell.length_b   1.000
_cell.length_c   1.000
_cell.angle_alpha   90.00
_cell.angle_beta   90.00
_cell.angle_gamma   90.00
#
_symmetry.space_group_name_H-M   'P 1'
#
loop_
_entity.id
_entity.type
_entity.pdbx_description
1 polymer ?
#
loop_
_entity_poly.entity_id
_entity_poly.type
_entity_poly.pdbx_seq_one_letter_code
_entity_poly.pdbx_strand_id
1 'polypeptide(L)'
;MMAAALLLLFLAPCCHAWISTPSVYRNSKTRLFVETQYTLDGETIRGPVTPIGNFCLVKTKDTLTATEGGILLPDQSKERPTEGVVIAAGPGRIHPFTGVRMKNPVSPGDSVLYGKFDGQPVVYNDDQCQMIRDDDVLLFYQGVSMTLDNITPCRDYILVEMAQQKLETKSGIAIAAQVTKEDLPCEGVVAKVGEGRMTSTGELSKPSVKVGDRVKFKDYAGNDVMIAGKPYSLVRNIDILASMPNEEKPES
;
A
#
# COMPACT_ATOMS: atom_id res chain seq x y z
N MET A 1 -24.46 -52.72 70.54
CA MET A 1 -25.77 -52.47 71.13
C MET A 1 -26.61 -51.94 70.00
N MET A 2 -27.47 -52.78 69.40
CA MET A 2 -28.91 -52.85 69.62
C MET A 2 -29.58 -51.57 69.09
N ALA A 3 -30.59 -51.53 68.26
CA ALA A 3 -31.62 -52.52 67.81
C ALA A 3 -32.27 -51.82 66.62
N ALA A 4 -32.57 -52.45 65.56
CA ALA A 4 -33.80 -53.19 65.30
C ALA A 4 -35.04 -52.31 65.02
N ALA A 5 -35.55 -52.53 63.88
CA ALA A 5 -36.87 -52.95 63.43
C ALA A 5 -37.78 -51.77 63.08
N LEU A 6 -38.65 -51.76 62.14
CA LEU A 6 -39.63 -52.67 61.57
C LEU A 6 -40.42 -51.92 60.51
N LEU A 7 -40.48 -52.37 59.29
CA LEU A 7 -41.66 -52.95 58.60
C LEU A 7 -42.91 -52.07 58.58
N LEU A 8 -43.37 -51.64 57.41
CA LEU A 8 -44.74 -52.03 56.97
C LEU A 8 -44.94 -51.62 55.48
N LEU A 9 -45.34 -52.64 54.76
CA LEU A 9 -45.92 -52.63 53.42
C LEU A 9 -47.17 -51.76 53.34
N PHE A 10 -47.31 -51.08 52.20
CA PHE A 10 -48.64 -51.01 51.57
C PHE A 10 -48.49 -51.00 50.04
N LEU A 11 -49.21 -51.97 49.50
CA LEU A 11 -49.36 -52.27 48.07
C LEU A 11 -50.28 -51.27 47.35
N ALA A 12 -49.98 -51.06 46.09
CA ALA A 12 -50.79 -51.02 44.88
C ALA A 12 -51.35 -49.71 44.40
N PRO A 13 -51.82 -49.61 43.14
CA PRO A 13 -51.21 -49.98 41.87
C PRO A 13 -51.37 -48.86 40.81
N CYS A 14 -50.59 -48.98 39.76
CA CYS A 14 -51.05 -48.76 38.39
C CYS A 14 -51.61 -47.37 37.99
N CYS A 15 -50.82 -46.60 37.35
CA CYS A 15 -51.24 -45.90 36.12
C CYS A 15 -50.01 -45.57 35.26
N HIS A 16 -49.91 -46.31 34.17
CA HIS A 16 -48.97 -46.01 33.08
C HIS A 16 -49.38 -44.70 32.43
N ALA A 17 -48.63 -43.65 32.69
CA ALA A 17 -48.64 -42.52 31.83
C ALA A 17 -47.26 -42.45 31.16
N TRP A 18 -47.22 -42.89 29.93
CA TRP A 18 -46.11 -42.64 29.03
C TRP A 18 -46.04 -41.14 28.81
N ILE A 19 -45.21 -40.47 29.58
CA ILE A 19 -44.78 -39.08 29.24
C ILE A 19 -43.59 -39.27 28.30
N SER A 20 -43.89 -39.21 27.00
CA SER A 20 -42.88 -39.04 25.99
C SER A 20 -42.20 -37.69 26.21
N THR A 21 -41.01 -37.73 26.77
CA THR A 21 -40.14 -36.58 26.80
C THR A 21 -39.87 -36.16 25.33
N PRO A 22 -40.15 -34.91 24.94
CA PRO A 22 -39.76 -34.49 23.62
C PRO A 22 -38.23 -34.54 23.57
N SER A 23 -37.72 -35.41 22.73
CA SER A 23 -36.33 -35.40 22.29
C SER A 23 -36.04 -33.97 21.81
N VAL A 24 -35.32 -33.22 22.61
CA VAL A 24 -34.75 -31.95 22.17
C VAL A 24 -33.73 -32.30 21.10
N TYR A 25 -34.19 -32.27 19.86
CA TYR A 25 -33.33 -32.34 18.69
C TYR A 25 -32.43 -31.11 18.76
N ARG A 26 -31.23 -31.34 19.24
CA ARG A 26 -30.17 -30.32 19.31
C ARG A 26 -29.83 -29.95 17.87
N ASN A 27 -30.53 -28.95 17.37
CA ASN A 27 -30.30 -28.39 16.06
C ASN A 27 -28.83 -27.99 16.00
N SER A 28 -28.03 -28.80 15.32
CA SER A 28 -26.67 -28.45 14.95
C SER A 28 -26.74 -27.10 14.28
N LYS A 29 -26.06 -26.11 14.87
CA LYS A 29 -25.88 -24.80 14.27
C LYS A 29 -25.33 -25.01 12.87
N THR A 30 -26.18 -25.00 11.89
CA THR A 30 -25.78 -24.80 10.50
C THR A 30 -25.16 -23.41 10.46
N ARG A 31 -23.85 -23.35 10.57
CA ARG A 31 -23.12 -22.15 10.13
C ARG A 31 -23.51 -21.99 8.67
N LEU A 32 -24.33 -21.02 8.40
CA LEU A 32 -24.47 -20.49 7.04
C LEU A 32 -23.06 -20.02 6.65
N PHE A 33 -22.32 -20.90 5.99
CA PHE A 33 -21.17 -20.49 5.22
C PHE A 33 -21.77 -19.64 4.10
N VAL A 34 -21.70 -18.34 4.27
CA VAL A 34 -21.81 -17.42 3.14
C VAL A 34 -20.57 -17.72 2.33
N GLU A 35 -20.71 -18.55 1.30
CA GLU A 35 -19.67 -18.75 0.30
C GLU A 35 -19.51 -17.39 -0.39
N THR A 36 -18.53 -16.63 0.06
CA THR A 36 -18.12 -15.41 -0.64
C THR A 36 -17.60 -15.88 -1.99
N GLN A 37 -18.38 -15.66 -3.03
CA GLN A 37 -17.95 -15.92 -4.39
C GLN A 37 -16.96 -14.81 -4.75
N TYR A 38 -15.77 -15.22 -5.17
CA TYR A 38 -14.77 -14.32 -5.70
C TYR A 38 -14.80 -14.39 -7.22
N THR A 39 -14.60 -13.24 -7.87
CA THR A 39 -14.55 -13.16 -9.33
C THR A 39 -13.21 -12.57 -9.77
N LEU A 40 -12.67 -13.08 -10.88
CA LEU A 40 -11.46 -12.58 -11.52
C LEU A 40 -11.72 -12.48 -13.02
N ASP A 41 -11.62 -11.28 -13.58
CA ASP A 41 -11.89 -10.99 -14.99
C ASP A 41 -13.25 -11.55 -15.50
N GLY A 42 -14.26 -11.53 -14.61
CA GLY A 42 -15.62 -12.02 -14.89
C GLY A 42 -15.81 -13.52 -14.68
N GLU A 43 -14.77 -14.27 -14.32
CA GLU A 43 -14.88 -15.69 -14.00
C GLU A 43 -14.93 -15.93 -12.48
N THR A 44 -15.79 -16.83 -12.03
CA THR A 44 -15.89 -17.21 -10.61
C THR A 44 -14.73 -18.08 -10.20
N ILE A 45 -14.01 -17.68 -9.13
CA ILE A 45 -12.86 -18.41 -8.60
C ILE A 45 -13.14 -18.99 -7.20
N ARG A 46 -12.43 -20.06 -6.83
CA ARG A 46 -12.57 -20.76 -5.54
C ARG A 46 -11.73 -20.11 -4.44
N GLY A 47 -12.05 -18.91 -4.02
CA GLY A 47 -11.36 -18.24 -2.93
C GLY A 47 -10.64 -16.98 -3.35
N PRO A 48 -10.02 -16.24 -2.40
CA PRO A 48 -9.40 -14.98 -2.68
C PRO A 48 -8.13 -15.14 -3.54
N VAL A 49 -7.86 -14.15 -4.38
CA VAL A 49 -6.62 -14.07 -5.15
C VAL A 49 -5.44 -13.89 -4.20
N THR A 50 -4.43 -14.74 -4.35
CA THR A 50 -3.19 -14.67 -3.57
C THR A 50 -2.03 -14.38 -4.53
N PRO A 51 -1.48 -13.16 -4.53
CA PRO A 51 -0.33 -12.82 -5.37
C PRO A 51 0.89 -13.69 -5.03
N ILE A 52 1.68 -14.02 -6.05
CA ILE A 52 2.88 -14.85 -5.91
C ILE A 52 4.13 -13.96 -6.01
N GLY A 53 5.17 -14.32 -5.27
CA GLY A 53 6.45 -13.61 -5.32
C GLY A 53 6.30 -12.17 -4.82
N ASN A 54 6.78 -11.22 -5.60
CA ASN A 54 6.75 -9.80 -5.27
C ASN A 54 5.56 -9.02 -5.85
N PHE A 55 4.54 -9.72 -6.33
CA PHE A 55 3.35 -9.06 -6.85
C PHE A 55 2.41 -8.62 -5.71
N CYS A 56 1.71 -7.51 -5.96
CA CYS A 56 0.67 -6.97 -5.10
C CYS A 56 -0.59 -6.73 -5.93
N LEU A 57 -1.74 -7.10 -5.40
CA LEU A 57 -3.03 -6.77 -5.97
C LEU A 57 -3.50 -5.45 -5.33
N VAL A 58 -3.65 -4.42 -6.14
CA VAL A 58 -4.00 -3.07 -5.72
C VAL A 58 -5.32 -2.67 -6.34
N LYS A 59 -6.28 -2.24 -5.53
CA LYS A 59 -7.51 -1.60 -5.99
C LYS A 59 -7.17 -0.16 -6.35
N THR A 60 -7.35 0.19 -7.62
CA THR A 60 -7.10 1.55 -8.10
C THR A 60 -8.11 2.51 -7.50
N LYS A 61 -7.63 3.63 -6.99
CA LYS A 61 -8.48 4.72 -6.55
C LYS A 61 -8.93 5.49 -7.78
N ASP A 62 -10.24 5.67 -7.93
CA ASP A 62 -10.79 6.39 -9.07
C ASP A 62 -10.20 7.81 -9.13
N THR A 63 -9.50 8.09 -10.21
CA THR A 63 -9.08 9.46 -10.51
C THR A 63 -10.33 10.23 -10.91
N LEU A 64 -10.61 11.33 -10.20
CA LEU A 64 -11.68 12.26 -10.56
C LEU A 64 -11.45 12.72 -12.00
N THR A 65 -12.23 12.19 -12.92
CA THR A 65 -12.19 12.56 -14.36
C THR A 65 -12.91 13.87 -14.64
N ALA A 66 -13.71 14.34 -13.68
CA ALA A 66 -14.44 15.60 -13.75
C ALA A 66 -14.49 16.28 -12.38
N THR A 67 -14.54 17.60 -12.38
CA THR A 67 -14.86 18.39 -11.18
C THR A 67 -16.32 18.24 -10.80
N GLU A 68 -16.70 18.58 -9.56
CA GLU A 68 -18.13 18.62 -9.12
C GLU A 68 -19.01 19.48 -10.02
N GLY A 69 -18.44 20.41 -10.79
CA GLY A 69 -19.12 21.23 -11.80
C GLY A 69 -19.23 20.59 -13.17
N GLY A 70 -18.85 19.31 -13.36
CA GLY A 70 -18.97 18.60 -14.63
C GLY A 70 -17.92 19.01 -15.69
N ILE A 71 -16.91 19.78 -15.32
CA ILE A 71 -15.82 20.16 -16.22
C ILE A 71 -14.85 18.99 -16.29
N LEU A 72 -14.65 18.42 -17.48
CA LEU A 72 -13.66 17.39 -17.74
C LEU A 72 -12.25 17.98 -17.50
N LEU A 73 -11.48 17.32 -16.64
CA LEU A 73 -10.09 17.70 -16.41
C LEU A 73 -9.26 17.37 -17.65
N PRO A 74 -8.38 18.29 -18.10
CA PRO A 74 -7.53 18.04 -19.27
C PRO A 74 -6.62 16.82 -19.03
N ASP A 75 -6.23 16.16 -20.11
CA ASP A 75 -5.40 14.93 -20.08
C ASP A 75 -4.05 15.06 -19.34
N GLN A 76 -3.58 16.27 -19.08
CA GLN A 76 -2.38 16.54 -18.27
C GLN A 76 -2.49 16.01 -16.82
N SER A 77 -3.69 15.86 -16.28
CA SER A 77 -3.89 15.19 -14.99
C SER A 77 -3.64 13.68 -15.07
N LYS A 78 -3.53 13.12 -16.26
CA LYS A 78 -3.32 11.69 -16.49
C LYS A 78 -1.86 11.24 -16.40
N GLU A 79 -0.92 12.16 -16.32
CA GLU A 79 0.52 11.84 -16.20
C GLU A 79 0.99 11.65 -14.75
N ARG A 80 0.11 11.86 -13.79
CA ARG A 80 0.43 11.68 -12.37
C ARG A 80 0.48 10.20 -12.00
N PRO A 81 1.32 9.83 -11.02
CA PRO A 81 1.31 8.50 -10.44
C PRO A 81 -0.10 8.10 -9.99
N THR A 82 -0.42 6.83 -10.14
CA THR A 82 -1.73 6.28 -9.77
C THR A 82 -1.71 5.88 -8.31
N GLU A 83 -2.77 6.20 -7.59
CA GLU A 83 -2.96 5.84 -6.19
C GLU A 83 -3.91 4.64 -6.08
N GLY A 84 -3.63 3.74 -5.16
CA GLY A 84 -4.50 2.61 -4.89
C GLY A 84 -4.30 2.04 -3.49
N VAL A 85 -5.17 1.10 -3.11
CA VAL A 85 -5.10 0.39 -1.83
C VAL A 85 -4.76 -1.07 -2.07
N VAL A 86 -3.77 -1.58 -1.34
CA VAL A 86 -3.34 -2.98 -1.44
C VAL A 86 -4.40 -3.91 -0.87
N ILE A 87 -4.99 -4.78 -1.70
CA ILE A 87 -5.92 -5.83 -1.28
C ILE A 87 -5.16 -7.05 -0.77
N ALA A 88 -4.14 -7.46 -1.53
CA ALA A 88 -3.33 -8.62 -1.20
C ALA A 88 -1.89 -8.40 -1.66
N ALA A 89 -0.93 -8.89 -0.89
CA ALA A 89 0.49 -8.81 -1.21
C ALA A 89 1.12 -10.20 -1.17
N GLY A 90 1.97 -10.47 -2.13
CA GLY A 90 2.74 -11.71 -2.17
C GLY A 90 3.85 -11.75 -1.12
N PRO A 91 4.41 -12.92 -0.85
CA PRO A 91 5.40 -13.13 0.22
C PRO A 91 6.76 -12.50 -0.06
N GLY A 92 6.95 -11.94 -1.24
CA GLY A 92 8.20 -11.36 -1.67
C GLY A 92 9.01 -12.25 -2.63
N ARG A 93 9.95 -11.63 -3.31
CA ARG A 93 10.81 -12.27 -4.31
C ARG A 93 11.90 -13.13 -3.65
N ILE A 94 12.18 -14.27 -4.25
CA ILE A 94 13.33 -15.11 -3.87
C ILE A 94 14.54 -14.70 -4.72
N HIS A 95 15.66 -14.44 -4.07
CA HIS A 95 16.91 -14.15 -4.78
C HIS A 95 17.38 -15.40 -5.54
N PRO A 96 17.66 -15.32 -6.85
CA PRO A 96 17.86 -16.49 -7.70
C PRO A 96 19.11 -17.30 -7.34
N PHE A 97 20.15 -16.67 -6.79
CA PHE A 97 21.42 -17.34 -6.48
C PHE A 97 21.54 -17.76 -5.02
N THR A 98 21.01 -16.96 -4.08
CA THR A 98 21.18 -17.23 -2.65
C THR A 98 19.97 -17.93 -2.03
N GLY A 99 18.83 -17.95 -2.73
CA GLY A 99 17.57 -18.49 -2.19
C GLY A 99 16.96 -17.64 -1.06
N VAL A 100 17.58 -16.53 -0.69
CA VAL A 100 17.05 -15.62 0.34
C VAL A 100 15.77 -14.97 -0.15
N ARG A 101 14.73 -15.00 0.68
CA ARG A 101 13.47 -14.33 0.39
C ARG A 101 13.52 -12.88 0.84
N MET A 102 13.37 -11.97 -0.11
CA MET A 102 13.19 -10.55 0.15
C MET A 102 11.70 -10.28 0.40
N LYS A 103 11.35 -9.96 1.64
CA LYS A 103 9.96 -9.66 2.01
C LYS A 103 9.43 -8.49 1.20
N ASN A 104 8.14 -8.56 0.85
CA ASN A 104 7.44 -7.45 0.24
C ASN A 104 7.31 -6.29 1.26
N PRO A 105 7.68 -5.05 0.92
CA PRO A 105 7.60 -3.92 1.85
C PRO A 105 6.18 -3.49 2.15
N VAL A 106 5.25 -3.73 1.23
CA VAL A 106 3.84 -3.34 1.38
C VAL A 106 3.00 -4.46 1.97
N SER A 107 1.99 -4.09 2.73
CA SER A 107 1.05 -5.00 3.38
C SER A 107 -0.38 -4.74 2.93
N PRO A 108 -1.29 -5.73 3.01
CA PRO A 108 -2.70 -5.49 2.75
C PRO A 108 -3.26 -4.37 3.64
N GLY A 109 -3.98 -3.43 3.03
CA GLY A 109 -4.52 -2.24 3.69
C GLY A 109 -3.66 -0.99 3.56
N ASP A 110 -2.40 -1.10 3.12
CA ASP A 110 -1.59 0.07 2.83
C ASP A 110 -2.07 0.78 1.56
N SER A 111 -2.01 2.10 1.56
CA SER A 111 -2.19 2.91 0.36
C SER A 111 -0.85 3.04 -0.35
N VAL A 112 -0.85 2.83 -1.66
CA VAL A 112 0.36 2.85 -2.49
C VAL A 112 0.24 3.84 -3.62
N LEU A 113 1.38 4.42 -3.98
CA LEU A 113 1.55 5.23 -5.18
C LEU A 113 2.46 4.47 -6.14
N TYR A 114 2.07 4.35 -7.39
CA TYR A 114 2.81 3.63 -8.43
C TYR A 114 2.72 4.35 -9.77
N GLY A 115 3.61 4.02 -10.71
CA GLY A 115 3.65 4.64 -12.02
C GLY A 115 2.39 4.32 -12.83
N LYS A 116 1.91 5.27 -13.62
CA LYS A 116 0.67 5.16 -14.40
C LYS A 116 0.64 3.96 -15.35
N PHE A 117 1.78 3.59 -15.88
CA PHE A 117 1.91 2.51 -16.86
C PHE A 117 2.41 1.21 -16.25
N ASP A 118 2.60 1.19 -14.93
CA ASP A 118 3.11 0.05 -14.21
C ASP A 118 1.98 -0.92 -13.86
N GLY A 119 2.28 -2.21 -13.95
CA GLY A 119 1.36 -3.27 -13.59
C GLY A 119 0.46 -3.74 -14.73
N GLN A 120 -0.33 -4.74 -14.43
CA GLN A 120 -1.31 -5.35 -15.31
C GLN A 120 -2.71 -5.12 -14.77
N PRO A 121 -3.63 -4.54 -15.56
CA PRO A 121 -5.01 -4.35 -15.14
C PRO A 121 -5.72 -5.69 -14.98
N VAL A 122 -6.53 -5.81 -13.94
CA VAL A 122 -7.31 -7.00 -13.58
C VAL A 122 -8.62 -6.55 -12.94
N VAL A 123 -9.73 -7.19 -13.27
CA VAL A 123 -11.02 -6.95 -12.60
C VAL A 123 -11.20 -7.99 -11.49
N TYR A 124 -11.22 -7.56 -10.25
CA TYR A 124 -11.38 -8.44 -9.09
C TYR A 124 -12.59 -8.04 -8.26
N ASN A 125 -13.58 -8.94 -8.13
CA ASN A 125 -14.87 -8.68 -7.48
C ASN A 125 -15.56 -7.41 -8.01
N ASP A 126 -15.59 -7.26 -9.33
CA ASP A 126 -16.15 -6.10 -10.05
C ASP A 126 -15.42 -4.76 -9.81
N ASP A 127 -14.34 -4.77 -9.04
CA ASP A 127 -13.48 -3.62 -8.82
C ASP A 127 -12.32 -3.58 -9.84
N GLN A 128 -11.98 -2.36 -10.29
CA GLN A 128 -10.79 -2.14 -11.12
C GLN A 128 -9.54 -2.27 -10.24
N CYS A 129 -8.73 -3.28 -10.51
CA CYS A 129 -7.51 -3.55 -9.79
C CYS A 129 -6.31 -3.59 -10.74
N GLN A 130 -5.13 -3.48 -10.16
CA GLN A 130 -3.89 -3.71 -10.88
C GLN A 130 -2.98 -4.66 -10.11
N MET A 131 -2.32 -5.56 -10.87
CA MET A 131 -1.29 -6.44 -10.35
C MET A 131 0.06 -5.78 -10.61
N ILE A 132 0.68 -5.23 -9.57
CA ILE A 132 1.95 -4.49 -9.64
C ILE A 132 3.06 -5.23 -8.91
N ARG A 133 4.31 -4.93 -9.22
CA ARG A 133 5.48 -5.45 -8.50
C ARG A 133 5.88 -4.49 -7.38
N ASP A 134 6.54 -5.01 -6.37
CA ASP A 134 7.10 -4.20 -5.30
C ASP A 134 8.16 -3.17 -5.78
N ASP A 135 8.86 -3.48 -6.89
CA ASP A 135 9.83 -2.57 -7.52
C ASP A 135 9.17 -1.38 -8.24
N ASP A 136 7.89 -1.51 -8.62
CA ASP A 136 7.10 -0.49 -9.34
C ASP A 136 6.34 0.42 -8.37
N VAL A 137 6.26 0.02 -7.09
CA VAL A 137 5.69 0.87 -6.04
C VAL A 137 6.67 1.98 -5.70
N LEU A 138 6.25 3.22 -5.85
CA LEU A 138 7.06 4.42 -5.57
C LEU A 138 7.16 4.69 -4.08
N LEU A 139 6.02 4.71 -3.41
CA LEU A 139 5.89 4.88 -1.96
C LEU A 139 4.62 4.20 -1.45
N PHE A 140 4.58 3.96 -0.17
CA PHE A 140 3.38 3.52 0.52
C PHE A 140 3.15 4.34 1.80
N TYR A 141 1.92 4.38 2.26
CA TYR A 141 1.53 5.09 3.46
C TYR A 141 0.29 4.45 4.10
N GLN A 142 0.07 4.74 5.37
CA GLN A 142 -1.11 4.30 6.11
C GLN A 142 -2.00 5.50 6.43
N GLY A 143 -3.29 5.31 6.29
CA GLY A 143 -4.29 6.34 6.57
C GLY A 143 -5.00 6.88 5.34
N VAL A 144 -5.80 7.93 5.55
CA VAL A 144 -6.70 8.49 4.52
C VAL A 144 -5.98 9.47 3.60
N SER A 145 -4.99 10.18 4.12
CA SER A 145 -4.25 11.21 3.39
C SER A 145 -2.75 11.02 3.49
N MET A 146 -2.07 11.39 2.42
CA MET A 146 -0.62 11.34 2.30
C MET A 146 0.01 12.55 3.01
N THR A 147 0.78 12.28 4.07
CA THR A 147 1.53 13.29 4.82
C THR A 147 3.00 12.88 4.92
N LEU A 148 3.89 13.85 5.15
CA LEU A 148 5.32 13.56 5.22
C LEU A 148 5.64 12.52 6.30
N ASP A 149 4.89 12.48 7.40
CA ASP A 149 5.16 11.58 8.53
C ASP A 149 4.79 10.13 8.23
N ASN A 150 3.68 9.90 7.49
CA ASN A 150 3.15 8.55 7.25
C ASN A 150 3.64 7.91 5.94
N ILE A 151 4.38 8.64 5.11
CA ILE A 151 4.93 8.14 3.85
C ILE A 151 6.23 7.36 4.09
N THR A 152 6.39 6.27 3.36
CA THR A 152 7.65 5.53 3.28
C THR A 152 7.97 5.26 1.80
N PRO A 153 9.08 5.79 1.26
CA PRO A 153 9.53 5.44 -0.08
C PRO A 153 9.87 3.94 -0.15
N CYS A 154 9.49 3.31 -1.27
CA CYS A 154 9.70 1.87 -1.45
C CYS A 154 11.08 1.61 -2.05
N ARG A 155 11.73 0.54 -1.60
CA ARG A 155 13.01 0.06 -2.16
C ARG A 155 14.07 1.16 -2.27
N ASP A 156 14.60 1.41 -3.49
CA ASP A 156 15.65 2.40 -3.79
C ASP A 156 15.12 3.80 -4.14
N TYR A 157 13.83 4.04 -3.92
CA TYR A 157 13.27 5.37 -4.10
C TYR A 157 13.63 6.32 -2.96
N ILE A 158 13.84 7.56 -3.34
CA ILE A 158 14.20 8.67 -2.47
C ILE A 158 13.22 9.80 -2.73
N LEU A 159 12.63 10.32 -1.66
CA LEU A 159 11.72 11.46 -1.73
C LEU A 159 12.55 12.74 -1.59
N VAL A 160 12.50 13.58 -2.61
CA VAL A 160 13.24 14.84 -2.69
C VAL A 160 12.24 16.00 -2.69
N GLU A 161 12.38 16.93 -1.75
CA GLU A 161 11.67 18.21 -1.77
C GLU A 161 12.28 19.10 -2.84
N MET A 162 11.49 19.45 -3.86
CA MET A 162 11.97 20.22 -5.00
C MET A 162 12.29 21.65 -4.59
N ALA A 163 13.43 22.15 -5.05
CA ALA A 163 13.77 23.55 -4.88
C ALA A 163 12.75 24.42 -5.64
N GLN A 164 12.08 25.31 -4.93
CA GLN A 164 11.18 26.25 -5.58
C GLN A 164 12.01 27.24 -6.41
N GLN A 165 11.71 27.31 -7.70
CA GLN A 165 12.28 28.38 -8.52
C GLN A 165 11.78 29.74 -8.01
N LYS A 166 12.70 30.62 -7.71
CA LYS A 166 12.37 32.04 -7.51
C LYS A 166 12.01 32.61 -8.89
N LEU A 167 10.72 32.72 -9.17
CA LEU A 167 10.17 33.31 -10.40
C LEU A 167 10.43 34.84 -10.48
N GLU A 168 11.21 35.38 -9.57
CA GLU A 168 11.60 36.79 -9.56
C GLU A 168 13.07 36.95 -9.95
N THR A 169 13.32 37.77 -10.97
CA THR A 169 14.67 38.23 -11.26
C THR A 169 15.13 39.19 -10.17
N LYS A 170 16.46 39.37 -9.99
CA LYS A 170 17.04 40.37 -9.07
C LYS A 170 16.54 41.79 -9.32
N SER A 171 15.91 42.04 -10.45
CA SER A 171 15.30 43.32 -10.84
C SER A 171 13.80 43.42 -10.56
N GLY A 172 13.20 42.43 -9.87
CA GLY A 172 11.79 42.47 -9.47
C GLY A 172 10.79 42.21 -10.62
N ILE A 173 11.25 41.74 -11.78
CA ILE A 173 10.38 41.38 -12.90
C ILE A 173 9.91 39.94 -12.70
N ALA A 174 8.61 39.78 -12.49
CA ALA A 174 8.00 38.45 -12.47
C ALA A 174 8.08 37.86 -13.89
N ILE A 175 8.76 36.73 -14.03
CA ILE A 175 8.78 35.98 -15.28
C ILE A 175 7.49 35.16 -15.31
N ALA A 176 6.52 35.61 -16.10
CA ALA A 176 5.34 34.82 -16.46
C ALA A 176 5.73 33.72 -17.46
N ALA A 177 6.66 32.84 -17.07
CA ALA A 177 7.01 31.67 -17.85
C ALA A 177 6.01 30.56 -17.50
N GLN A 178 5.39 29.98 -18.52
CA GLN A 178 4.84 28.64 -18.39
C GLN A 178 6.04 27.73 -18.04
N VAL A 179 6.15 27.37 -16.76
CA VAL A 179 7.19 26.45 -16.29
C VAL A 179 6.88 25.11 -16.93
N THR A 180 7.57 24.80 -18.02
CA THR A 180 7.57 23.45 -18.60
C THR A 180 8.36 22.53 -17.67
N LYS A 181 8.08 21.23 -17.71
CA LYS A 181 8.78 20.22 -16.90
C LYS A 181 10.31 20.27 -17.12
N GLU A 182 10.73 20.79 -18.28
CA GLU A 182 12.13 21.01 -18.70
C GLU A 182 12.83 22.13 -17.92
N ASP A 183 12.06 23.07 -17.35
CA ASP A 183 12.58 24.23 -16.61
C ASP A 183 12.64 23.97 -15.09
N LEU A 184 12.17 22.83 -14.61
CA LEU A 184 12.25 22.48 -13.19
C LEU A 184 13.71 22.14 -12.82
N PRO A 185 14.25 22.74 -11.76
CA PRO A 185 15.59 22.39 -11.33
C PRO A 185 15.60 20.92 -10.89
N CYS A 186 16.48 20.11 -11.49
CA CYS A 186 16.72 18.72 -11.09
C CYS A 186 17.55 18.66 -9.80
N GLU A 187 17.17 19.50 -8.83
CA GLU A 187 17.82 19.66 -7.54
C GLU A 187 16.77 19.74 -6.42
N GLY A 188 17.14 19.25 -5.27
CA GLY A 188 16.29 19.35 -4.08
C GLY A 188 16.98 18.85 -2.83
N VAL A 189 16.22 18.81 -1.74
CA VAL A 189 16.67 18.31 -0.45
C VAL A 189 16.00 16.98 -0.18
N VAL A 190 16.78 15.98 0.23
CA VAL A 190 16.27 14.64 0.56
C VAL A 190 15.37 14.72 1.80
N ALA A 191 14.09 14.45 1.62
CA ALA A 191 13.11 14.43 2.70
C ALA A 191 13.00 13.06 3.36
N LYS A 192 13.00 11.98 2.55
CA LYS A 192 12.96 10.59 3.04
C LYS A 192 13.72 9.66 2.09
N VAL A 193 14.16 8.54 2.65
CA VAL A 193 14.96 7.53 1.94
C VAL A 193 14.32 6.17 2.16
N GLY A 194 14.23 5.35 1.10
CA GLY A 194 13.73 4.00 1.17
C GLY A 194 14.70 3.02 1.81
N GLU A 195 14.27 1.77 1.94
CA GLU A 195 15.06 0.69 2.58
C GLU A 195 16.31 0.26 1.80
N GLY A 196 16.34 0.57 0.51
CA GLY A 196 17.45 0.23 -0.38
C GLY A 196 17.11 -0.84 -1.41
N ARG A 197 18.09 -1.13 -2.27
CA ARG A 197 17.99 -2.10 -3.36
C ARG A 197 18.64 -3.43 -2.97
N MET A 198 18.07 -4.53 -3.44
CA MET A 198 18.64 -5.85 -3.27
C MET A 198 19.96 -5.99 -4.04
N THR A 199 21.01 -6.40 -3.34
CA THR A 199 22.33 -6.69 -3.90
C THR A 199 22.38 -8.10 -4.49
N SER A 200 23.49 -8.42 -5.17
CA SER A 200 23.77 -9.77 -5.66
C SER A 200 23.91 -10.82 -4.55
N THR A 201 24.15 -10.40 -3.32
CA THR A 201 24.24 -11.29 -2.14
C THR A 201 22.88 -11.56 -1.49
N GLY A 202 21.82 -10.86 -1.92
CA GLY A 202 20.47 -10.99 -1.34
C GLY A 202 20.25 -10.12 -0.10
N GLU A 203 21.13 -9.16 0.16
CA GLU A 203 20.99 -8.15 1.21
C GLU A 203 20.47 -6.84 0.63
N LEU A 204 19.91 -5.97 1.48
CA LEU A 204 19.52 -4.62 1.09
C LEU A 204 20.72 -3.66 1.21
N SER A 205 21.09 -3.04 0.10
CA SER A 205 22.05 -1.93 0.08
C SER A 205 21.33 -0.61 0.29
N LYS A 206 21.64 0.06 1.40
CA LYS A 206 21.07 1.37 1.68
C LYS A 206 21.47 2.37 0.60
N PRO A 207 20.61 3.34 0.27
CA PRO A 207 20.98 4.46 -0.58
C PRO A 207 22.19 5.23 -0.06
N SER A 208 22.96 5.81 -0.98
CA SER A 208 24.18 6.54 -0.65
C SER A 208 23.96 7.92 -0.06
N VAL A 209 22.72 8.41 -0.09
CA VAL A 209 22.32 9.73 0.39
C VAL A 209 21.60 9.64 1.73
N LYS A 210 21.64 10.73 2.51
CA LYS A 210 20.97 10.84 3.80
C LYS A 210 19.85 11.87 3.73
N VAL A 211 18.90 11.77 4.67
CA VAL A 211 17.88 12.79 4.86
C VAL A 211 18.55 14.12 5.21
N GLY A 212 18.16 15.19 4.53
CA GLY A 212 18.75 16.51 4.66
C GLY A 212 19.83 16.83 3.64
N ASP A 213 20.42 15.87 2.95
CA ASP A 213 21.39 16.13 1.89
C ASP A 213 20.74 16.88 0.73
N ARG A 214 21.47 17.81 0.15
CA ARG A 214 21.09 18.43 -1.11
C ARG A 214 21.57 17.53 -2.25
N VAL A 215 20.67 17.20 -3.17
CA VAL A 215 20.97 16.29 -4.28
C VAL A 215 20.67 16.90 -5.62
N LYS A 216 21.46 16.51 -6.60
CA LYS A 216 21.21 16.76 -8.02
C LYS A 216 20.96 15.40 -8.70
N PHE A 217 19.92 15.31 -9.50
CA PHE A 217 19.53 14.09 -10.20
C PHE A 217 19.39 14.36 -11.70
N LYS A 218 19.23 13.29 -12.49
CA LYS A 218 19.12 13.36 -13.95
C LYS A 218 17.87 14.09 -14.36
N ASP A 219 17.95 14.79 -15.48
CA ASP A 219 16.81 15.41 -16.14
C ASP A 219 15.79 14.31 -16.48
N TYR A 220 14.49 14.59 -16.31
CA TYR A 220 13.37 13.66 -16.52
C TYR A 220 13.34 12.44 -15.58
N ALA A 221 14.29 12.31 -14.67
CA ALA A 221 14.22 11.28 -13.65
C ALA A 221 13.29 11.73 -12.52
N GLY A 222 12.39 10.83 -12.13
CA GLY A 222 11.52 11.07 -10.99
C GLY A 222 10.05 11.20 -11.36
N ASN A 223 9.26 10.86 -10.37
CA ASN A 223 7.80 10.97 -10.42
C ASN A 223 7.37 12.07 -9.47
N ASP A 224 6.80 13.12 -10.03
CA ASP A 224 6.40 14.29 -9.25
C ASP A 224 5.12 13.99 -8.47
N VAL A 225 5.11 14.39 -7.20
CA VAL A 225 4.00 14.20 -6.29
C VAL A 225 3.81 15.44 -5.42
N MET A 226 2.56 15.79 -5.16
CA MET A 226 2.21 16.89 -4.25
C MET A 226 1.87 16.33 -2.88
N ILE A 227 2.61 16.71 -1.85
CA ILE A 227 2.39 16.29 -0.48
C ILE A 227 2.12 17.53 0.37
N ALA A 228 0.95 17.61 0.98
CA ALA A 228 0.53 18.77 1.79
C ALA A 228 0.75 20.13 1.08
N GLY A 229 0.53 20.19 -0.25
CA GLY A 229 0.66 21.41 -1.04
C GLY A 229 2.10 21.78 -1.44
N LYS A 230 3.10 20.96 -1.10
CA LYS A 230 4.48 21.14 -1.52
C LYS A 230 4.85 20.15 -2.63
N PRO A 231 5.67 20.55 -3.60
CA PRO A 231 6.14 19.68 -4.66
C PRO A 231 7.32 18.81 -4.17
N TYR A 232 7.18 17.51 -4.39
CA TYR A 232 8.23 16.52 -4.17
C TYR A 232 8.43 15.71 -5.43
N SER A 233 9.61 15.12 -5.59
CA SER A 233 9.89 14.16 -6.64
C SER A 233 10.44 12.86 -6.05
N LEU A 234 9.92 11.72 -6.51
CA LEU A 234 10.40 10.39 -6.16
C LEU A 234 11.42 9.95 -7.19
N VAL A 235 12.67 9.91 -6.80
CA VAL A 235 13.81 9.61 -7.67
C VAL A 235 14.47 8.30 -7.21
N ARG A 236 14.92 7.48 -8.15
CA ARG A 236 15.72 6.30 -7.80
C ARG A 236 17.13 6.68 -7.42
N ASN A 237 17.74 5.95 -6.48
CA ASN A 237 19.12 6.18 -6.06
C ASN A 237 20.12 6.15 -7.23
N ILE A 238 19.86 5.35 -8.27
CA ILE A 238 20.71 5.26 -9.47
C ILE A 238 20.66 6.51 -10.36
N ASP A 239 19.65 7.34 -10.21
CA ASP A 239 19.46 8.56 -11.00
C ASP A 239 19.99 9.81 -10.29
N ILE A 240 20.50 9.67 -9.08
CA ILE A 240 21.18 10.75 -8.36
C ILE A 240 22.59 10.90 -8.93
N LEU A 241 22.90 12.10 -9.39
CA LEU A 241 24.19 12.45 -10.00
C LEU A 241 25.21 12.92 -8.96
N ALA A 242 24.76 13.72 -8.00
CA ALA A 242 25.60 14.28 -6.96
C ALA A 242 24.83 14.49 -5.66
N SER A 243 25.51 14.30 -4.54
CA SER A 243 25.03 14.62 -3.21
C SER A 243 25.98 15.63 -2.57
N MET A 244 25.42 16.67 -2.01
CA MET A 244 26.11 17.71 -1.25
C MET A 244 25.62 17.60 0.19
N PRO A 245 26.48 17.20 1.13
CA PRO A 245 26.09 17.19 2.54
C PRO A 245 25.62 18.59 2.93
N ASN A 246 24.53 18.65 3.67
CA ASN A 246 24.10 19.93 4.20
C ASN A 246 25.14 20.36 5.24
N GLU A 247 25.77 21.52 5.04
CA GLU A 247 26.62 22.09 6.08
C GLU A 247 25.72 22.31 7.29
N GLU A 248 25.94 21.54 8.35
CA GLU A 248 25.31 21.79 9.64
C GLU A 248 25.61 23.25 9.98
N LYS A 249 24.58 24.08 9.98
CA LYS A 249 24.74 25.43 10.56
C LYS A 249 25.20 25.19 11.98
N PRO A 250 26.39 25.72 12.38
CA PRO A 250 26.81 25.64 13.74
C PRO A 250 25.69 26.26 14.60
N GLU A 251 25.16 25.48 15.51
CA GLU A 251 24.22 25.97 16.51
C GLU A 251 24.89 27.13 17.24
N SER A 252 24.32 28.31 17.06
CA SER A 252 24.74 29.54 17.74
C SER A 252 24.02 29.71 19.06
#